data_4ad154f7287964b5b51b9cfb93e1ed23
#
_entry.id   4ad154f7287964b5b51b9cfb93e1ed23
#
_cell.length_a   1.000
_cell.length_b   1.000
_cell.length_c   1.000
_cell.angle_alpha   90.00
_cell.angle_beta   90.00
_cell.angle_gamma   90.00
#
_symmetry.space_group_name_H-M   'P 1'
#
loop_
_entity.id
_entity.type
_entity.pdbx_description
1 polymer ?
#
loop_
_entity_poly.entity_id
_entity_poly.type
_entity_poly.pdbx_seq_one_letter_code
_entity_poly.pdbx_strand_id
1 'polypeptide(L)'
;QKWATERKVEDKKEGYDFPIIRYAEVLLNYAEAVYERDDKISNTDLNISLNLVRLRVNPAMTPLTNELITQNAGMDMRTEIRRERTIELFNEGFRLDDLKRWKTAETEMPMDIVGIQWKGTEYEKVWANCPYETNAEGCIIIEKGRKWEEKNYLFPLPSDQLQLNPNLQQNPGWE
;
A
#
# COMPACT_ATOMS: atom_id res chain seq x y z
N GLN A 1 0.96 -0.94 19.90
CA GLN A 1 2.11 -0.22 20.50
C GLN A 1 1.64 1.16 20.90
N LYS A 2 1.59 1.46 22.21
CA LYS A 2 1.44 2.83 22.67
C LYS A 2 2.76 3.54 22.34
N TRP A 3 2.72 4.47 21.42
CA TRP A 3 3.79 5.45 21.30
C TRP A 3 3.88 6.16 22.65
N ALA A 4 4.99 6.02 23.32
CA ALA A 4 5.17 6.65 24.61
C ALA A 4 5.37 8.15 24.38
N THR A 5 4.26 8.89 24.41
CA THR A 5 4.25 10.37 24.36
C THR A 5 5.01 11.01 25.53
N GLU A 6 5.41 10.22 26.52
CA GLU A 6 6.07 10.69 27.75
C GLU A 6 7.59 10.52 27.73
N ARG A 7 8.18 9.85 26.73
CA ARG A 7 9.64 9.78 26.63
C ARG A 7 10.16 10.98 25.85
N LYS A 8 10.79 11.90 26.55
CA LYS A 8 11.74 12.84 25.94
C LYS A 8 12.94 12.02 25.46
N VAL A 9 12.86 11.47 24.29
CA VAL A 9 13.97 10.77 23.65
C VAL A 9 14.83 11.83 23.00
N GLU A 10 16.12 11.87 23.32
CA GLU A 10 17.09 12.68 22.59
C GLU A 10 17.21 12.11 21.16
N ASP A 11 17.34 12.99 20.16
CA ASP A 11 17.53 12.62 18.78
C ASP A 11 18.59 11.52 18.62
N LYS A 12 18.25 10.45 17.90
CA LYS A 12 19.10 9.28 17.61
C LYS A 12 19.39 8.36 18.81
N LYS A 13 18.63 8.45 19.89
CA LYS A 13 18.76 7.58 21.07
C LYS A 13 17.50 6.77 21.34
N GLU A 14 16.69 6.50 20.31
CA GLU A 14 15.56 5.60 20.42
C GLU A 14 16.04 4.17 20.66
N GLY A 15 15.63 3.61 21.80
CA GLY A 15 16.02 2.26 22.22
C GLY A 15 14.96 1.20 21.90
N TYR A 16 14.20 1.37 20.81
CA TYR A 16 13.26 0.32 20.34
C TYR A 16 13.80 -0.35 19.10
N ASP A 17 13.59 -1.66 19.01
CA ASP A 17 13.94 -2.44 17.84
C ASP A 17 12.96 -2.14 16.70
N PHE A 18 13.49 -1.86 15.51
CA PHE A 18 12.68 -1.73 14.31
C PHE A 18 12.33 -3.13 13.79
N PRO A 19 11.04 -3.48 13.69
CA PRO A 19 10.65 -4.79 13.18
C PRO A 19 10.92 -4.86 11.67
N ILE A 20 11.83 -5.75 11.26
CA ILE A 20 12.13 -6.01 9.85
C ILE A 20 11.01 -6.82 9.21
N ILE A 21 10.51 -7.84 9.92
CA ILE A 21 9.40 -8.68 9.51
C ILE A 21 8.40 -8.74 10.66
N ARG A 22 7.12 -8.49 10.36
CA ARG A 22 6.03 -8.59 11.33
C ARG A 22 5.20 -9.85 11.11
N TYR A 23 4.64 -10.39 12.18
CA TYR A 23 3.77 -11.56 12.09
C TYR A 23 2.54 -11.32 11.20
N ALA A 24 1.99 -10.10 11.20
CA ALA A 24 0.90 -9.72 10.30
C ALA A 24 1.28 -9.87 8.82
N GLU A 25 2.51 -9.53 8.44
CA GLU A 25 3.01 -9.74 7.09
C GLU A 25 3.02 -11.22 6.71
N VAL A 26 3.50 -12.09 7.62
CA VAL A 26 3.53 -13.55 7.38
C VAL A 26 2.11 -14.10 7.17
N LEU A 27 1.14 -13.65 7.99
CA LEU A 27 -0.25 -14.07 7.87
C LEU A 27 -0.89 -13.62 6.55
N LEU A 28 -0.60 -12.40 6.12
CA LEU A 28 -1.12 -11.86 4.86
C LEU A 28 -0.42 -12.50 3.64
N ASN A 29 0.88 -12.78 3.73
CA ASN A 29 1.61 -13.54 2.72
C ASN A 29 1.02 -14.95 2.56
N TYR A 30 0.66 -15.61 3.67
CA TYR A 30 0.02 -16.92 3.63
C TYR A 30 -1.33 -16.87 2.91
N ALA A 31 -2.21 -15.94 3.30
CA ALA A 31 -3.53 -15.80 2.70
C ALA A 31 -3.44 -15.55 1.18
N GLU A 32 -2.57 -14.64 0.78
CA GLU A 32 -2.35 -14.33 -0.64
C GLU A 32 -1.77 -15.53 -1.40
N ALA A 33 -0.74 -16.18 -0.86
CA ALA A 33 -0.09 -17.32 -1.49
C ALA A 33 -1.06 -18.51 -1.71
N VAL A 34 -1.90 -18.81 -0.73
CA VAL A 34 -2.93 -19.85 -0.86
C VAL A 34 -3.92 -19.48 -1.95
N TYR A 35 -4.41 -18.23 -1.94
CA TYR A 35 -5.36 -17.77 -2.94
C TYR A 35 -4.78 -17.78 -4.36
N GLU A 36 -3.58 -17.25 -4.56
CA GLU A 36 -2.97 -17.16 -5.89
C GLU A 36 -2.54 -18.54 -6.44
N ARG A 37 -2.25 -19.51 -5.56
CA ARG A 37 -1.95 -20.88 -5.98
C ARG A 37 -3.19 -21.62 -6.48
N ASP A 38 -4.32 -21.50 -5.78
CA ASP A 38 -5.49 -22.36 -5.95
C ASP A 38 -6.69 -21.61 -6.56
N ASP A 39 -6.57 -20.31 -6.82
CA ASP A 39 -7.63 -19.36 -7.20
C ASP A 39 -8.83 -19.41 -6.25
N LYS A 40 -8.58 -19.82 -5.02
CA LYS A 40 -9.55 -19.90 -3.92
C LYS A 40 -8.82 -19.99 -2.58
N ILE A 41 -9.53 -19.64 -1.51
CA ILE A 41 -9.06 -19.81 -0.13
C ILE A 41 -10.22 -20.30 0.73
N SER A 42 -9.95 -21.23 1.64
CA SER A 42 -10.97 -21.71 2.56
C SER A 42 -11.22 -20.73 3.72
N ASN A 43 -12.42 -20.78 4.30
CA ASN A 43 -12.70 -19.99 5.52
C ASN A 43 -11.76 -20.39 6.68
N THR A 44 -11.30 -21.66 6.71
CA THR A 44 -10.31 -22.12 7.70
C THR A 44 -8.98 -21.38 7.50
N ASP A 45 -8.48 -21.30 6.27
CA ASP A 45 -7.23 -20.59 5.97
C ASP A 45 -7.37 -19.09 6.25
N LEU A 46 -8.51 -18.48 5.90
CA LEU A 46 -8.80 -17.08 6.24
C LEU A 46 -8.75 -16.86 7.76
N ASN A 47 -9.31 -17.77 8.55
CA ASN A 47 -9.38 -17.63 10.01
C ASN A 47 -8.01 -17.79 10.70
N ILE A 48 -7.11 -18.59 10.17
CA ILE A 48 -5.76 -18.77 10.73
C ILE A 48 -4.77 -17.72 10.17
N SER A 49 -5.19 -16.84 9.28
CA SER A 49 -4.33 -15.87 8.61
C SER A 49 -4.95 -14.46 8.62
N LEU A 50 -5.54 -14.02 7.53
CA LEU A 50 -6.06 -12.66 7.34
C LEU A 50 -7.00 -12.20 8.45
N ASN A 51 -7.92 -13.07 8.89
CA ASN A 51 -8.88 -12.71 9.94
C ASN A 51 -8.21 -12.47 11.30
N LEU A 52 -7.06 -13.08 11.58
CA LEU A 52 -6.29 -12.76 12.79
C LEU A 52 -5.80 -11.30 12.77
N VAL A 53 -5.39 -10.80 11.62
CA VAL A 53 -4.98 -9.40 11.44
C VAL A 53 -6.18 -8.48 11.61
N ARG A 54 -7.25 -8.75 10.88
CA ARG A 54 -8.47 -7.94 10.83
C ARG A 54 -9.13 -7.80 12.21
N LEU A 55 -9.32 -8.91 12.93
CA LEU A 55 -9.95 -8.94 14.25
C LEU A 55 -9.04 -8.42 15.37
N ARG A 56 -7.73 -8.43 15.18
CA ARG A 56 -6.79 -7.79 16.11
C ARG A 56 -7.02 -6.29 16.19
N VAL A 57 -7.28 -5.65 15.05
CA VAL A 57 -7.52 -4.20 14.96
C VAL A 57 -8.89 -3.85 15.53
N ASN A 58 -9.91 -4.59 15.15
CA ASN A 58 -11.28 -4.41 15.63
C ASN A 58 -11.98 -5.75 15.81
N PRO A 59 -12.09 -6.27 17.04
CA PRO A 59 -12.75 -7.54 17.31
C PRO A 59 -14.25 -7.59 16.92
N ALA A 60 -14.88 -6.44 16.76
CA ALA A 60 -16.27 -6.35 16.31
C ALA A 60 -16.44 -6.31 14.79
N MET A 61 -15.33 -6.32 14.05
CA MET A 61 -15.36 -6.33 12.59
C MET A 61 -15.84 -7.68 12.07
N THR A 62 -16.60 -7.65 10.97
CA THR A 62 -17.03 -8.89 10.30
C THR A 62 -15.83 -9.62 9.72
N PRO A 63 -15.58 -10.88 10.07
CA PRO A 63 -14.54 -11.69 9.44
C PRO A 63 -14.74 -11.79 7.93
N LEU A 64 -13.66 -11.87 7.18
CA LEU A 64 -13.72 -12.15 5.75
C LEU A 64 -14.03 -13.64 5.57
N THR A 65 -15.10 -13.95 4.81
CA THR A 65 -15.51 -15.32 4.49
C THR A 65 -15.96 -15.41 3.04
N ASN A 66 -16.01 -16.63 2.51
CA ASN A 66 -16.51 -16.86 1.16
C ASN A 66 -17.99 -16.48 1.01
N GLU A 67 -18.79 -16.67 2.08
CA GLU A 67 -20.20 -16.28 2.14
C GLU A 67 -20.34 -14.76 2.09
N LEU A 68 -19.49 -14.01 2.81
CA LEU A 68 -19.49 -12.55 2.79
C LEU A 68 -19.22 -12.03 1.36
N ILE A 69 -18.26 -12.60 0.67
CA ILE A 69 -17.96 -12.25 -0.73
C ILE A 69 -19.18 -12.53 -1.62
N THR A 70 -19.77 -13.71 -1.50
CA THR A 70 -20.91 -14.11 -2.36
C THR A 70 -22.15 -13.26 -2.12
N GLN A 71 -22.38 -12.81 -0.89
CA GLN A 71 -23.56 -12.02 -0.50
C GLN A 71 -23.44 -10.55 -0.88
N ASN A 72 -22.26 -10.05 -1.17
CA ASN A 72 -22.02 -8.64 -1.47
C ASN A 72 -21.56 -8.46 -2.92
N ALA A 73 -22.49 -8.04 -3.78
CA ALA A 73 -22.19 -7.73 -5.17
C ALA A 73 -21.09 -6.65 -5.25
N GLY A 74 -20.06 -6.93 -6.04
CA GLY A 74 -18.90 -6.04 -6.20
C GLY A 74 -17.73 -6.31 -5.26
N MET A 75 -17.86 -7.25 -4.30
CA MET A 75 -16.71 -7.77 -3.56
C MET A 75 -16.04 -8.92 -4.32
N ASP A 76 -14.73 -8.95 -4.28
CA ASP A 76 -13.89 -10.01 -4.84
C ASP A 76 -12.83 -10.42 -3.83
N MET A 77 -12.62 -11.72 -3.66
CA MET A 77 -11.71 -12.27 -2.64
C MET A 77 -10.27 -11.80 -2.83
N ARG A 78 -9.77 -11.80 -4.07
CA ARG A 78 -8.40 -11.31 -4.38
C ARG A 78 -8.25 -9.85 -3.99
N THR A 79 -9.21 -9.03 -4.36
CA THR A 79 -9.24 -7.60 -4.03
C THR A 79 -9.29 -7.37 -2.54
N GLU A 80 -10.08 -8.15 -1.79
CA GLU A 80 -10.17 -8.01 -0.33
C GLU A 80 -8.87 -8.43 0.38
N ILE A 81 -8.22 -9.50 -0.07
CA ILE A 81 -6.91 -9.91 0.47
C ILE A 81 -5.87 -8.81 0.22
N ARG A 82 -5.79 -8.29 -0.99
CA ARG A 82 -4.87 -7.20 -1.36
C ARG A 82 -5.18 -5.91 -0.61
N ARG A 83 -6.46 -5.61 -0.40
CA ARG A 83 -6.90 -4.44 0.38
C ARG A 83 -6.46 -4.55 1.84
N GLU A 84 -6.69 -5.68 2.48
CA GLU A 84 -6.27 -5.90 3.87
C GLU A 84 -4.76 -5.76 4.03
N ARG A 85 -3.98 -6.31 3.09
CA ARG A 85 -2.53 -6.16 3.04
C ARG A 85 -2.12 -4.69 2.89
N THR A 86 -2.74 -3.97 1.99
CA THR A 86 -2.46 -2.54 1.75
C THR A 86 -2.69 -1.69 2.99
N ILE A 87 -3.78 -1.97 3.72
CA ILE A 87 -4.15 -1.23 4.93
C ILE A 87 -3.22 -1.59 6.09
N GLU A 88 -2.99 -2.88 6.33
CA GLU A 88 -2.19 -3.33 7.47
C GLU A 88 -0.71 -2.93 7.35
N LEU A 89 -0.15 -3.00 6.15
CA LEU A 89 1.26 -2.68 5.90
C LEU A 89 1.46 -1.23 5.40
N PHE A 90 0.48 -0.36 5.68
CA PHE A 90 0.56 1.05 5.33
C PHE A 90 1.83 1.69 5.90
N ASN A 91 2.54 2.45 5.06
CA ASN A 91 3.78 3.16 5.40
C ASN A 91 4.95 2.26 5.84
N GLU A 92 4.94 0.97 5.45
CA GLU A 92 6.03 0.02 5.70
C GLU A 92 6.86 -0.30 4.45
N GLY A 93 6.62 0.42 3.35
CA GLY A 93 7.40 0.31 2.11
C GLY A 93 6.90 -0.73 1.10
N PHE A 94 5.90 -1.54 1.42
CA PHE A 94 5.46 -2.66 0.58
C PHE A 94 4.64 -2.24 -0.65
N ARG A 95 3.94 -1.10 -0.61
CA ARG A 95 2.92 -0.77 -1.61
C ARG A 95 3.43 -0.74 -3.05
N LEU A 96 4.60 -0.17 -3.29
CA LEU A 96 5.18 -0.07 -4.63
C LEU A 96 5.50 -1.47 -5.20
N ASP A 97 6.10 -2.33 -4.38
CA ASP A 97 6.45 -3.69 -4.78
C ASP A 97 5.20 -4.54 -5.01
N ASP A 98 4.18 -4.37 -4.18
CA ASP A 98 2.87 -5.01 -4.35
C ASP A 98 2.20 -4.60 -5.66
N LEU A 99 2.16 -3.31 -5.98
CA LEU A 99 1.61 -2.82 -7.25
C LEU A 99 2.38 -3.36 -8.47
N LYS A 100 3.70 -3.46 -8.35
CA LYS A 100 4.55 -4.02 -9.41
C LYS A 100 4.28 -5.51 -9.62
N ARG A 101 4.28 -6.31 -8.57
CA ARG A 101 4.07 -7.76 -8.67
C ARG A 101 2.64 -8.15 -9.03
N TRP A 102 1.64 -7.34 -8.66
CA TRP A 102 0.24 -7.53 -9.03
C TRP A 102 -0.06 -7.04 -10.46
N LYS A 103 0.83 -6.26 -11.05
CA LYS A 103 0.62 -5.63 -12.36
C LYS A 103 -0.64 -4.74 -12.37
N THR A 104 -0.80 -3.92 -11.33
CA THR A 104 -1.99 -3.05 -11.15
C THR A 104 -1.64 -1.57 -10.98
N ALA A 105 -0.37 -1.21 -11.17
CA ALA A 105 0.09 0.15 -10.91
C ALA A 105 -0.58 1.20 -11.81
N GLU A 106 -0.92 0.85 -13.06
CA GLU A 106 -1.61 1.76 -13.99
C GLU A 106 -2.99 2.20 -13.49
N THR A 107 -3.67 1.32 -12.75
CA THR A 107 -5.04 1.55 -12.28
C THR A 107 -5.12 1.94 -10.81
N GLU A 108 -4.20 1.46 -9.99
CA GLU A 108 -4.26 1.65 -8.55
C GLU A 108 -3.32 2.74 -8.03
N MET A 109 -2.33 3.17 -8.83
CA MET A 109 -1.48 4.29 -8.45
C MET A 109 -2.23 5.60 -8.74
N PRO A 110 -2.38 6.49 -7.76
CA PRO A 110 -3.07 7.75 -8.01
C PRO A 110 -2.30 8.61 -9.03
N MET A 111 -3.04 9.13 -10.01
CA MET A 111 -2.49 10.04 -11.03
C MET A 111 -2.07 11.37 -10.41
N ASP A 112 -2.82 11.84 -9.42
CA ASP A 112 -2.53 13.03 -8.65
C ASP A 112 -2.22 12.67 -7.21
N ILE A 113 -1.18 13.28 -6.64
CA ILE A 113 -0.95 13.20 -5.21
C ILE A 113 -1.74 14.31 -4.55
N VAL A 114 -2.71 13.92 -3.74
CA VAL A 114 -3.54 14.84 -2.98
C VAL A 114 -3.14 14.82 -1.50
N GLY A 115 -3.15 15.98 -0.89
CA GLY A 115 -2.93 16.15 0.54
C GLY A 115 -4.24 16.17 1.33
N ILE A 116 -4.22 16.89 2.44
CA ILE A 116 -5.40 17.04 3.30
C ILE A 116 -6.50 17.83 2.61
N GLN A 117 -7.75 17.56 2.99
CA GLN A 117 -8.86 18.44 2.67
C GLN A 117 -8.70 19.73 3.46
N TRP A 118 -8.62 20.83 2.74
CA TRP A 118 -8.43 22.16 3.31
C TRP A 118 -9.63 23.06 3.03
N LYS A 119 -10.07 23.13 1.75
CA LYS A 119 -11.20 23.95 1.32
C LYS A 119 -12.50 23.42 1.91
N GLY A 120 -13.31 24.33 2.43
CA GLY A 120 -14.55 23.96 3.12
C GLY A 120 -14.36 23.55 4.59
N THR A 121 -13.15 23.60 5.13
CA THR A 121 -12.86 23.32 6.54
C THR A 121 -12.64 24.61 7.32
N GLU A 122 -12.58 24.54 8.66
CA GLU A 122 -12.26 25.68 9.53
C GLU A 122 -10.87 26.31 9.24
N TYR A 123 -9.95 25.53 8.69
CA TYR A 123 -8.59 25.96 8.36
C TYR A 123 -8.51 26.82 7.10
N GLU A 124 -9.53 26.84 6.27
CA GLU A 124 -9.57 27.68 5.07
C GLU A 124 -9.42 29.18 5.41
N LYS A 125 -10.05 29.63 6.49
CA LYS A 125 -9.95 30.99 6.96
C LYS A 125 -8.60 31.30 7.60
N VAL A 126 -8.01 30.33 8.27
CA VAL A 126 -6.73 30.49 8.95
C VAL A 126 -5.59 30.56 7.93
N TRP A 127 -5.70 29.78 6.85
CA TRP A 127 -4.69 29.73 5.80
C TRP A 127 -5.22 30.29 4.47
N ALA A 128 -5.76 31.51 4.53
CA ALA A 128 -6.43 32.15 3.38
C ALA A 128 -5.59 32.25 2.11
N ASN A 129 -4.26 32.27 2.24
CA ASN A 129 -3.32 32.36 1.10
C ASN A 129 -2.65 31.01 0.80
N CYS A 130 -3.38 29.91 0.89
CA CYS A 130 -2.86 28.60 0.50
C CYS A 130 -2.31 28.64 -0.94
N PRO A 131 -1.01 28.35 -1.15
CA PRO A 131 -0.38 28.47 -2.46
C PRO A 131 -0.70 27.30 -3.38
N TYR A 132 -1.38 26.26 -2.88
CA TYR A 132 -1.66 25.04 -3.63
C TYR A 132 -3.04 25.07 -4.26
N GLU A 133 -3.13 24.47 -5.44
CA GLU A 133 -4.43 24.17 -6.03
C GLU A 133 -5.17 23.12 -5.20
N THR A 134 -6.48 23.13 -5.31
CA THR A 134 -7.34 22.14 -4.69
C THR A 134 -8.15 21.39 -5.75
N ASN A 135 -8.41 20.10 -5.51
CA ASN A 135 -9.33 19.32 -6.31
C ASN A 135 -10.81 19.69 -6.02
N ALA A 136 -11.74 19.02 -6.69
CA ALA A 136 -13.18 19.26 -6.50
C ALA A 136 -13.67 18.99 -5.06
N GLU A 137 -12.97 18.13 -4.33
CA GLU A 137 -13.27 17.77 -2.95
C GLU A 137 -12.66 18.74 -1.94
N GLY A 138 -11.89 19.72 -2.41
CA GLY A 138 -11.18 20.67 -1.56
C GLY A 138 -9.87 20.17 -0.96
N CYS A 139 -9.33 19.06 -1.46
CA CYS A 139 -8.03 18.54 -1.07
C CYS A 139 -6.91 19.27 -1.82
N ILE A 140 -5.84 19.59 -1.12
CA ILE A 140 -4.63 20.19 -1.71
C ILE A 140 -4.01 19.22 -2.71
N ILE A 141 -3.67 19.72 -3.90
CA ILE A 141 -2.95 18.93 -4.91
C ILE A 141 -1.45 19.23 -4.76
N ILE A 142 -0.68 18.18 -4.48
CA ILE A 142 0.78 18.26 -4.31
C ILE A 142 1.49 18.05 -5.65
N GLU A 143 1.03 17.07 -6.42
CA GLU A 143 1.60 16.71 -7.71
C GLU A 143 0.48 16.23 -8.65
N LYS A 144 0.54 16.60 -9.92
CA LYS A 144 -0.46 16.27 -10.94
C LYS A 144 0.11 15.42 -12.06
N GLY A 145 -0.76 14.63 -12.66
CA GLY A 145 -0.51 14.02 -13.96
C GLY A 145 0.58 12.98 -13.96
N ARG A 146 0.79 12.29 -12.86
CA ARG A 146 1.70 11.13 -12.79
C ARG A 146 1.21 10.06 -13.76
N LYS A 147 2.16 9.40 -14.41
CA LYS A 147 1.86 8.30 -15.33
C LYS A 147 2.67 7.09 -14.95
N TRP A 148 2.04 5.93 -15.05
CA TRP A 148 2.72 4.67 -15.00
C TRP A 148 2.73 4.09 -16.41
N GLU A 149 3.91 3.68 -16.88
CA GLU A 149 4.09 3.04 -18.19
C GLU A 149 4.61 1.61 -17.96
N GLU A 150 4.43 0.72 -18.94
CA GLU A 150 4.87 -0.68 -18.83
C GLU A 150 6.35 -0.80 -18.45
N LYS A 151 7.20 0.07 -18.95
CA LYS A 151 8.63 0.08 -18.58
C LYS A 151 8.89 0.30 -17.10
N ASN A 152 7.96 0.95 -16.36
CA ASN A 152 8.12 1.26 -14.95
C ASN A 152 8.01 0.03 -14.02
N TYR A 153 7.58 -1.11 -14.55
CA TYR A 153 7.60 -2.37 -13.82
C TYR A 153 9.01 -2.90 -13.59
N LEU A 154 9.95 -2.53 -14.44
CA LEU A 154 11.37 -2.86 -14.29
C LEU A 154 12.18 -1.58 -14.14
N PHE A 155 13.16 -1.58 -13.24
CA PHE A 155 14.09 -0.47 -13.15
C PHE A 155 15.08 -0.50 -14.31
N PRO A 156 15.54 0.68 -14.82
CA PRO A 156 16.61 0.71 -15.79
C PRO A 156 17.90 0.17 -15.19
N LEU A 157 18.68 -0.55 -15.99
CA LEU A 157 20.04 -0.90 -15.61
C LEU A 157 20.90 0.37 -15.65
N PRO A 158 21.79 0.60 -14.66
CA PRO A 158 22.69 1.75 -14.65
C PRO A 158 23.55 1.80 -15.90
N SER A 159 23.67 2.97 -16.52
CA SER A 159 24.42 3.17 -17.76
C SER A 159 25.88 2.71 -17.66
N ASP A 160 26.51 2.93 -16.50
CA ASP A 160 27.87 2.51 -16.25
C ASP A 160 28.05 0.98 -16.31
N GLN A 161 27.04 0.24 -15.85
CA GLN A 161 27.07 -1.23 -15.89
C GLN A 161 26.91 -1.77 -17.32
N LEU A 162 26.09 -1.10 -18.12
CA LEU A 162 25.93 -1.43 -19.54
C LEU A 162 27.23 -1.18 -20.34
N GLN A 163 27.97 -0.11 -20.01
CA GLN A 163 29.24 0.19 -20.63
C GLN A 163 30.37 -0.80 -20.25
N LEU A 164 30.32 -1.28 -19.00
CA LEU A 164 31.33 -2.24 -18.51
C LEU A 164 31.08 -3.67 -19.00
N ASN A 165 29.87 -4.04 -19.31
CA ASN A 165 29.52 -5.38 -19.73
C ASN A 165 28.69 -5.36 -21.02
N PRO A 166 29.29 -5.57 -22.20
CA PRO A 166 28.60 -5.52 -23.49
C PRO A 166 27.57 -6.63 -23.69
N ASN A 167 27.52 -7.64 -22.80
CA ASN A 167 26.51 -8.69 -22.84
C ASN A 167 25.23 -8.29 -22.09
N LEU A 168 25.23 -7.18 -21.35
CA LEU A 168 24.02 -6.65 -20.71
C LEU A 168 23.19 -5.88 -21.75
N GLN A 169 21.91 -6.13 -21.72
CA GLN A 169 20.91 -5.36 -22.49
C GLN A 169 20.05 -4.58 -21.52
N GLN A 170 19.68 -3.37 -21.90
CA GLN A 170 18.78 -2.54 -21.12
C GLN A 170 17.39 -3.18 -21.03
N ASN A 171 16.70 -2.93 -19.94
CA ASN A 171 15.31 -3.35 -19.81
C ASN A 171 14.44 -2.62 -20.85
N PRO A 172 13.41 -3.31 -21.39
CA PRO A 172 12.56 -2.76 -22.44
C PRO A 172 11.97 -1.40 -22.09
N GLY A 173 12.02 -0.47 -23.04
CA GLY A 173 11.51 0.90 -22.89
C GLY A 173 12.44 1.88 -22.18
N TRP A 174 13.68 1.47 -21.87
CA TRP A 174 14.73 2.30 -21.28
C TRP A 174 15.97 2.46 -22.18
N GLU A 175 15.86 2.03 -23.45
CA GLU A 175 16.93 2.15 -24.45
C GLU A 175 17.27 3.62 -24.76
#